data_3dc5ce7b46c6b1baaf51f17ce6365203
#
_entry.id   3dc5ce7b46c6b1baaf51f17ce6365203
#
_cell.length_a   1.000
_cell.length_b   1.000
_cell.length_c   1.000
_cell.angle_alpha   90.00
_cell.angle_beta   90.00
_cell.angle_gamma   90.00
#
_symmetry.space_group_name_H-M   'P 1'
#
loop_
_entity.id
_entity.type
_entity.pdbx_description
1 polymer ?
#
loop_
_entity_poly.entity_id
_entity_poly.type
_entity_poly.pdbx_seq_one_letter_code
_entity_poly.pdbx_strand_id
1 'polypeptide(L)'
;LGSRLRAMAFSDSTLASLDFEGSLEPLSPGQAAILAVPAPIAARLVPELSAPDEFRAIVNAHFRVSLRGDAPWFVGIVGGIAEWVFRKPDVLSVTVSAADRMIDTPADELAPALWQDVAAAYELSAEPMPPWQIVKEKRATFAATPAQLARRPGAATRWGNLVLAGDWIDTGLPATIEGALRSGFSAAERLLAGAAS
;
A
#
# COMPACT_ATOMS: atom_id res chain seq x y z
N LEU A 1 -17.61 -1.62 13.05
CA LEU A 1 -16.30 -1.04 12.80
C LEU A 1 -15.32 -1.49 13.88
N GLY A 2 -14.08 -1.84 13.49
CA GLY A 2 -13.03 -2.29 14.41
C GLY A 2 -12.94 -3.80 14.64
N SER A 3 -13.79 -4.60 14.03
CA SER A 3 -13.73 -6.06 14.10
C SER A 3 -12.88 -6.62 12.97
N ARG A 4 -12.09 -7.65 13.28
CA ARG A 4 -11.20 -8.31 12.31
C ARG A 4 -11.98 -9.44 11.61
N LEU A 5 -11.99 -9.41 10.27
CA LEU A 5 -12.46 -10.53 9.46
C LEU A 5 -11.46 -11.69 9.55
N ARG A 6 -11.93 -12.87 9.98
CA ARG A 6 -11.13 -14.11 10.18
C ARG A 6 -11.28 -15.07 9.03
N ALA A 7 -12.52 -15.27 8.59
CA ALA A 7 -12.85 -16.23 7.55
C ALA A 7 -14.06 -15.78 6.73
N MET A 8 -14.24 -16.40 5.59
CA MET A 8 -15.37 -16.25 4.71
C MET A 8 -15.89 -17.64 4.38
N ALA A 9 -17.21 -17.84 4.45
CA ALA A 9 -17.84 -19.09 4.03
C ALA A 9 -18.53 -18.89 2.68
N PHE A 10 -18.40 -19.88 1.83
CA PHE A 10 -18.91 -19.83 0.47
C PHE A 10 -19.90 -20.98 0.25
N SER A 11 -20.93 -20.73 -0.54
CA SER A 11 -21.75 -21.73 -1.19
C SER A 11 -21.53 -21.64 -2.69
N ASP A 12 -21.98 -22.59 -3.46
CA ASP A 12 -21.65 -22.82 -4.88
C ASP A 12 -21.21 -21.58 -5.68
N SER A 13 -22.04 -20.55 -5.75
CA SER A 13 -21.79 -19.32 -6.55
C SER A 13 -21.83 -18.02 -5.74
N THR A 14 -21.95 -18.10 -4.40
CA THR A 14 -22.09 -16.92 -3.55
C THR A 14 -21.22 -16.99 -2.30
N LEU A 15 -20.83 -15.82 -1.80
CA LEU A 15 -20.34 -15.64 -0.45
C LEU A 15 -21.54 -15.73 0.50
N ALA A 16 -21.51 -16.70 1.41
CA ALA A 16 -22.63 -17.00 2.31
C ALA A 16 -22.53 -16.26 3.64
N SER A 17 -21.33 -16.13 4.22
CA SER A 17 -21.16 -15.42 5.48
C SER A 17 -19.74 -14.89 5.68
N LEU A 18 -19.63 -13.90 6.56
CA LEU A 18 -18.39 -13.30 7.03
C LEU A 18 -18.21 -13.63 8.52
N ASP A 19 -17.08 -14.24 8.88
CA ASP A 19 -16.70 -14.50 10.27
C ASP A 19 -15.78 -13.40 10.77
N PHE A 20 -16.34 -12.51 11.57
CA PHE A 20 -15.58 -11.50 12.30
C PHE A 20 -15.24 -12.01 13.70
N GLU A 21 -14.24 -11.41 14.33
CA GLU A 21 -13.85 -11.71 15.70
C GLU A 21 -15.02 -11.44 16.67
N GLY A 22 -15.72 -12.52 17.06
CA GLY A 22 -16.86 -12.48 17.98
C GLY A 22 -18.24 -12.38 17.33
N SER A 23 -18.35 -12.37 15.98
CA SER A 23 -19.63 -12.32 15.27
C SER A 23 -19.58 -13.04 13.93
N LEU A 24 -20.60 -13.83 13.65
CA LEU A 24 -20.85 -14.42 12.34
C LEU A 24 -21.96 -13.63 11.65
N GLU A 25 -21.64 -13.04 10.51
CA GLU A 25 -22.58 -12.23 9.72
C GLU A 25 -22.99 -13.00 8.45
N PRO A 26 -24.17 -13.65 8.42
CA PRO A 26 -24.68 -14.25 7.20
C PRO A 26 -25.07 -13.16 6.18
N LEU A 27 -24.85 -13.43 4.90
CA LEU A 27 -25.28 -12.55 3.82
C LEU A 27 -26.66 -12.99 3.33
N SER A 28 -27.62 -12.07 3.37
CA SER A 28 -28.95 -12.26 2.82
C SER A 28 -28.94 -12.09 1.28
N PRO A 29 -29.95 -12.61 0.56
CA PRO A 29 -30.12 -12.34 -0.87
C PRO A 29 -30.08 -10.83 -1.16
N GLY A 30 -29.33 -10.43 -2.18
CA GLY A 30 -29.13 -9.02 -2.53
C GLY A 30 -28.00 -8.32 -1.77
N GLN A 31 -27.42 -8.94 -0.75
CA GLN A 31 -26.23 -8.42 -0.10
C GLN A 31 -24.95 -8.89 -0.80
N ALA A 32 -23.97 -7.99 -0.87
CA ALA A 32 -22.67 -8.25 -1.49
C ALA A 32 -21.53 -7.67 -0.63
N ALA A 33 -20.31 -8.13 -0.90
CA ALA A 33 -19.12 -7.66 -0.22
C ALA A 33 -18.06 -7.15 -1.20
N ILE A 34 -17.38 -6.07 -0.81
CA ILE A 34 -16.14 -5.61 -1.44
C ILE A 34 -15.00 -5.96 -0.49
N LEU A 35 -14.10 -6.85 -0.92
CA LEU A 35 -12.91 -7.22 -0.16
C LEU A 35 -11.76 -6.30 -0.55
N ALA A 36 -11.52 -5.28 0.28
CA ALA A 36 -10.49 -4.26 0.09
C ALA A 36 -9.35 -4.42 1.11
N VAL A 37 -8.68 -5.55 1.07
CA VAL A 37 -7.57 -5.91 1.96
C VAL A 37 -6.29 -6.13 1.16
N PRO A 38 -5.09 -6.11 1.79
CA PRO A 38 -3.83 -6.44 1.11
C PRO A 38 -3.86 -7.83 0.45
N ALA A 39 -3.15 -7.98 -0.67
CA ALA A 39 -3.10 -9.21 -1.47
C ALA A 39 -2.90 -10.50 -0.65
N PRO A 40 -1.94 -10.60 0.31
CA PRO A 40 -1.76 -11.81 1.11
C PRO A 40 -2.94 -12.15 2.02
N ILE A 41 -3.69 -11.12 2.45
CA ILE A 41 -4.89 -11.32 3.27
C ILE A 41 -6.02 -11.84 2.39
N ALA A 42 -6.22 -11.24 1.21
CA ALA A 42 -7.21 -11.70 0.25
C ALA A 42 -6.96 -13.16 -0.17
N ALA A 43 -5.71 -13.51 -0.53
CA ALA A 43 -5.34 -14.87 -0.91
C ALA A 43 -5.58 -15.91 0.20
N ARG A 44 -5.53 -15.50 1.48
CA ARG A 44 -5.87 -16.39 2.59
C ARG A 44 -7.37 -16.55 2.79
N LEU A 45 -8.14 -15.50 2.52
CA LEU A 45 -9.60 -15.47 2.76
C LEU A 45 -10.39 -16.07 1.61
N VAL A 46 -9.90 -15.94 0.38
CA VAL A 46 -10.62 -16.34 -0.84
C VAL A 46 -9.95 -17.58 -1.43
N PRO A 47 -10.64 -18.73 -1.48
CA PRO A 47 -10.08 -19.97 -2.01
C PRO A 47 -9.58 -19.81 -3.46
N GLU A 48 -8.43 -20.39 -3.77
CA GLU A 48 -7.83 -20.44 -5.11
C GLU A 48 -7.55 -19.08 -5.74
N LEU A 49 -7.58 -17.99 -4.95
CA LEU A 49 -7.25 -16.66 -5.46
C LEU A 49 -5.76 -16.55 -5.78
N SER A 50 -5.45 -16.32 -7.06
CA SER A 50 -4.12 -15.87 -7.46
C SER A 50 -3.98 -14.39 -7.11
N ALA A 51 -2.93 -14.05 -6.37
CA ALA A 51 -2.62 -12.66 -6.01
C ALA A 51 -1.09 -12.49 -5.93
N PRO A 52 -0.57 -11.28 -6.11
CA PRO A 52 0.86 -11.01 -5.89
C PRO A 52 1.31 -11.40 -4.50
N ASP A 53 2.47 -12.07 -4.39
CA ASP A 53 3.02 -12.61 -3.15
C ASP A 53 4.48 -12.21 -2.88
N GLU A 54 5.13 -11.54 -3.83
CA GLU A 54 6.44 -10.94 -3.67
C GLU A 54 6.29 -9.43 -3.50
N PHE A 55 6.93 -8.86 -2.48
CA PHE A 55 6.78 -7.45 -2.12
C PHE A 55 8.13 -6.75 -2.10
N ARG A 56 8.09 -5.42 -2.20
CA ARG A 56 9.23 -4.51 -2.01
C ARG A 56 8.98 -3.62 -0.81
N ALA A 57 10.05 -3.42 -0.05
CA ALA A 57 10.02 -2.54 1.11
C ALA A 57 10.15 -1.07 0.69
N ILE A 58 9.57 -0.19 1.52
CA ILE A 58 9.82 1.25 1.47
C ILE A 58 10.34 1.70 2.84
N VAL A 59 11.38 2.52 2.83
CA VAL A 59 11.87 3.23 4.00
C VAL A 59 11.55 4.71 3.83
N ASN A 60 10.91 5.30 4.83
CA ASN A 60 10.70 6.73 4.91
C ASN A 60 11.47 7.29 6.11
N ALA A 61 12.05 8.48 5.93
CA ALA A 61 12.62 9.27 7.00
C ALA A 61 11.95 10.64 7.06
N HIS A 62 11.67 11.12 8.24
CA HIS A 62 11.08 12.42 8.47
C HIS A 62 12.01 13.23 9.37
N PHE A 63 12.48 14.37 8.89
CA PHE A 63 13.36 15.27 9.60
C PHE A 63 12.61 16.56 9.92
N ARG A 64 12.54 16.93 11.20
CA ARG A 64 11.85 18.16 11.61
C ARG A 64 12.74 19.36 11.35
N VAL A 65 12.53 19.98 10.19
CA VAL A 65 13.24 21.20 9.78
C VAL A 65 12.31 22.07 8.95
N SER A 66 12.29 23.36 9.21
CA SER A 66 11.55 24.33 8.44
C SER A 66 12.49 25.07 7.49
N LEU A 67 12.21 24.97 6.20
CA LEU A 67 12.93 25.73 5.17
C LEU A 67 12.19 27.02 4.86
N ARG A 68 12.94 28.12 4.72
CA ARG A 68 12.40 29.40 4.26
C ARG A 68 12.66 29.62 2.77
N GLY A 69 11.87 30.49 2.15
CA GLY A 69 12.09 30.91 0.77
C GLY A 69 11.68 29.88 -0.28
N ASP A 70 12.38 29.93 -1.40
CA ASP A 70 12.02 29.25 -2.65
C ASP A 70 12.57 27.81 -2.76
N ALA A 71 12.95 27.20 -1.62
CA ALA A 71 13.43 25.81 -1.63
C ALA A 71 12.41 24.88 -2.31
N PRO A 72 12.84 23.96 -3.18
CA PRO A 72 11.95 23.13 -3.98
C PRO A 72 11.04 22.25 -3.10
N TRP A 73 9.82 22.02 -3.58
CA TRP A 73 8.83 21.18 -2.89
C TRP A 73 9.19 19.70 -2.89
N PHE A 74 9.92 19.25 -3.90
CA PHE A 74 10.47 17.90 -3.95
C PHE A 74 11.79 17.90 -4.73
N VAL A 75 12.64 16.96 -4.37
CA VAL A 75 13.95 16.74 -5.00
C VAL A 75 14.16 15.25 -5.19
N GLY A 76 14.60 14.85 -6.39
CA GLY A 76 15.16 13.53 -6.65
C GLY A 76 16.67 13.55 -6.43
N ILE A 77 17.20 12.60 -5.68
CA ILE A 77 18.63 12.47 -5.40
C ILE A 77 19.21 11.34 -6.24
N VAL A 78 20.28 11.63 -6.95
CA VAL A 78 21.00 10.65 -7.78
C VAL A 78 22.34 10.32 -7.12
N GLY A 79 22.59 9.03 -6.92
CA GLY A 79 23.84 8.54 -6.34
C GLY A 79 23.90 8.56 -4.80
N GLY A 80 22.83 8.98 -4.13
CA GLY A 80 22.66 8.90 -2.69
C GLY A 80 21.90 7.64 -2.23
N ILE A 81 21.71 7.54 -0.93
CA ILE A 81 20.85 6.53 -0.30
C ILE A 81 19.38 6.99 -0.35
N ALA A 82 19.14 8.30 -0.10
CA ALA A 82 17.85 8.92 -0.29
C ALA A 82 17.52 9.01 -1.79
N GLU A 83 16.28 8.73 -2.16
CA GLU A 83 15.83 8.81 -3.57
C GLU A 83 14.98 10.05 -3.80
N TRP A 84 13.97 10.26 -2.96
CA TRP A 84 13.05 11.37 -3.06
C TRP A 84 12.95 12.11 -1.75
N VAL A 85 12.99 13.43 -1.80
CA VAL A 85 12.75 14.30 -0.63
C VAL A 85 11.57 15.21 -0.93
N PHE A 86 10.58 15.19 -0.06
CA PHE A 86 9.38 16.04 -0.13
C PHE A 86 9.42 17.07 0.98
N ARG A 87 9.34 18.35 0.62
CA ARG A 87 9.24 19.45 1.56
C ARG A 87 7.80 19.63 2.04
N LYS A 88 7.62 19.67 3.35
CA LYS A 88 6.39 20.10 4.04
C LYS A 88 6.71 21.33 4.88
N PRO A 89 5.73 22.02 5.49
CA PRO A 89 5.99 23.27 6.21
C PRO A 89 7.10 23.19 7.26
N ASP A 90 7.18 22.09 8.02
CA ASP A 90 8.08 21.89 9.15
C ASP A 90 8.82 20.53 9.11
N VAL A 91 8.75 19.81 7.96
CA VAL A 91 9.34 18.48 7.81
C VAL A 91 9.89 18.30 6.40
N LEU A 92 11.08 17.74 6.29
CA LEU A 92 11.56 17.11 5.07
C LEU A 92 11.33 15.60 5.17
N SER A 93 10.57 15.06 4.22
CA SER A 93 10.20 13.63 4.19
C SER A 93 10.97 12.93 3.07
N VAL A 94 11.79 11.97 3.42
CA VAL A 94 12.52 11.11 2.48
C VAL A 94 11.71 9.87 2.18
N THR A 95 11.77 9.39 0.94
CA THR A 95 11.26 8.08 0.55
C THR A 95 12.35 7.34 -0.22
N VAL A 96 12.59 6.10 0.18
CA VAL A 96 13.49 5.15 -0.52
C VAL A 96 12.65 3.95 -0.92
N SER A 97 12.51 3.74 -2.22
CA SER A 97 11.75 2.63 -2.81
C SER A 97 12.64 1.39 -2.95
N ALA A 98 12.01 0.20 -3.06
CA ALA A 98 12.74 -1.07 -3.14
C ALA A 98 13.88 -1.16 -2.09
N ALA A 99 13.55 -0.74 -0.87
CA ALA A 99 14.49 -0.59 0.24
C ALA A 99 14.81 -1.91 0.96
N ASP A 100 14.63 -3.05 0.28
CA ASP A 100 14.84 -4.40 0.85
C ASP A 100 16.24 -4.56 1.44
N ARG A 101 17.24 -3.94 0.79
CA ARG A 101 18.65 -3.98 1.24
C ARG A 101 18.91 -3.29 2.58
N MET A 102 18.04 -2.39 3.00
CA MET A 102 18.22 -1.58 4.21
C MET A 102 17.09 -1.74 5.24
N ILE A 103 16.13 -2.62 4.98
CA ILE A 103 14.93 -2.73 5.82
C ILE A 103 15.27 -3.19 7.26
N ASP A 104 16.31 -3.97 7.41
CA ASP A 104 16.75 -4.49 8.72
C ASP A 104 17.86 -3.64 9.37
N THR A 105 18.43 -2.65 8.66
CA THR A 105 19.40 -1.71 9.23
C THR A 105 18.76 -0.90 10.37
N PRO A 106 19.39 -0.73 11.53
CA PRO A 106 18.86 0.06 12.65
C PRO A 106 18.50 1.50 12.23
N ALA A 107 17.46 2.06 12.86
CA ALA A 107 16.98 3.40 12.50
C ALA A 107 17.98 4.50 12.82
N ASP A 108 18.77 4.32 13.89
CA ASP A 108 19.85 5.21 14.31
C ASP A 108 21.07 5.18 13.40
N GLU A 109 21.25 4.14 12.62
CA GLU A 109 22.26 4.07 11.55
C GLU A 109 21.73 4.67 10.22
N LEU A 110 20.44 4.44 9.91
CA LEU A 110 19.81 4.97 8.69
C LEU A 110 19.62 6.48 8.72
N ALA A 111 19.20 7.04 9.86
CA ALA A 111 18.84 8.44 9.94
C ALA A 111 20.02 9.37 9.62
N PRO A 112 21.24 9.20 10.16
CA PRO A 112 22.39 10.03 9.79
C PRO A 112 22.76 9.92 8.31
N ALA A 113 22.73 8.71 7.74
CA ALA A 113 23.07 8.48 6.34
C ALA A 113 22.07 9.17 5.39
N LEU A 114 20.77 9.06 5.66
CA LEU A 114 19.72 9.74 4.89
C LEU A 114 19.76 11.26 5.09
N TRP A 115 20.09 11.71 6.32
CA TRP A 115 20.20 13.15 6.60
C TRP A 115 21.34 13.81 5.84
N GLN A 116 22.49 13.15 5.67
CA GLN A 116 23.60 13.68 4.87
C GLN A 116 23.15 13.99 3.44
N ASP A 117 22.42 13.09 2.80
CA ASP A 117 21.89 13.30 1.44
C ASP A 117 20.89 14.47 1.39
N VAL A 118 20.00 14.56 2.39
CA VAL A 118 19.02 15.64 2.50
C VAL A 118 19.69 16.98 2.74
N ALA A 119 20.66 17.03 3.66
CA ALA A 119 21.40 18.24 3.97
C ALA A 119 22.16 18.77 2.75
N ALA A 120 22.83 17.88 2.01
CA ALA A 120 23.50 18.24 0.77
C ALA A 120 22.52 18.77 -0.29
N ALA A 121 21.36 18.12 -0.46
CA ALA A 121 20.38 18.50 -1.48
C ALA A 121 19.71 19.87 -1.22
N TYR A 122 19.62 20.29 0.04
CA TYR A 122 19.02 21.57 0.44
C TYR A 122 20.03 22.59 0.97
N GLU A 123 21.33 22.34 0.78
CA GLU A 123 22.43 23.23 1.23
C GLU A 123 22.36 23.54 2.73
N LEU A 124 21.99 22.54 3.53
CA LEU A 124 21.90 22.65 4.99
C LEU A 124 23.18 22.13 5.66
N SER A 125 23.40 22.54 6.92
CA SER A 125 24.42 21.90 7.76
C SER A 125 24.00 20.45 8.07
N ALA A 126 24.92 19.52 7.94
CA ALA A 126 24.68 18.14 8.37
C ALA A 126 24.61 18.01 9.90
N GLU A 127 25.25 18.94 10.62
CA GLU A 127 25.26 18.97 12.08
C GLU A 127 24.80 20.32 12.65
N PRO A 128 24.02 20.34 13.73
CA PRO A 128 23.43 19.16 14.37
C PRO A 128 22.30 18.56 13.53
N MET A 129 22.19 17.23 13.52
CA MET A 129 21.05 16.55 12.88
C MET A 129 19.74 16.92 13.58
N PRO A 130 18.69 17.31 12.85
CA PRO A 130 17.39 17.64 13.45
C PRO A 130 16.69 16.40 14.03
N PRO A 131 15.66 16.59 14.87
CA PRO A 131 14.81 15.49 15.31
C PRO A 131 14.23 14.73 14.12
N TRP A 132 14.22 13.40 14.22
CA TRP A 132 13.86 12.53 13.11
C TRP A 132 12.99 11.35 13.52
N GLN A 133 12.36 10.73 12.51
CA GLN A 133 11.65 9.46 12.65
C GLN A 133 11.87 8.62 11.39
N ILE A 134 12.18 7.34 11.57
CA ILE A 134 12.22 6.34 10.48
C ILE A 134 10.95 5.49 10.54
N VAL A 135 10.34 5.30 9.37
CA VAL A 135 9.19 4.40 9.17
C VAL A 135 9.56 3.39 8.10
N LYS A 136 9.41 2.12 8.42
CA LYS A 136 9.75 1.00 7.54
C LYS A 136 8.50 0.19 7.23
N GLU A 137 8.17 0.06 5.94
CA GLU A 137 7.10 -0.81 5.49
C GLU A 137 7.70 -1.97 4.68
N LYS A 138 7.69 -3.17 5.25
CA LYS A 138 8.32 -4.35 4.63
C LYS A 138 7.56 -4.85 3.39
N ARG A 139 6.26 -4.61 3.33
CA ARG A 139 5.38 -5.03 2.22
C ARG A 139 4.63 -3.83 1.67
N ALA A 140 5.38 -2.82 1.24
CA ALA A 140 4.82 -1.55 0.80
C ALA A 140 4.09 -1.67 -0.54
N THR A 141 4.70 -2.34 -1.51
CA THR A 141 4.12 -2.59 -2.84
C THR A 141 4.47 -4.02 -3.26
N PHE A 142 3.65 -4.64 -4.11
CA PHE A 142 4.07 -5.87 -4.75
C PHE A 142 5.22 -5.59 -5.74
N ALA A 143 6.09 -6.56 -5.97
CA ALA A 143 7.20 -6.43 -6.90
C ALA A 143 6.66 -6.31 -8.34
N ALA A 144 7.00 -5.22 -9.04
CA ALA A 144 6.55 -4.96 -10.41
C ALA A 144 7.31 -5.82 -11.44
N THR A 145 7.35 -7.13 -11.24
CA THR A 145 7.92 -8.10 -12.18
C THR A 145 6.83 -8.69 -13.08
N PRO A 146 7.16 -9.16 -14.30
CA PRO A 146 6.17 -9.82 -15.18
C PRO A 146 5.43 -10.97 -14.47
N ALA A 147 6.12 -11.76 -13.65
CA ALA A 147 5.53 -12.86 -12.91
C ALA A 147 4.48 -12.38 -11.89
N GLN A 148 4.75 -11.31 -11.16
CA GLN A 148 3.83 -10.74 -10.17
C GLN A 148 2.70 -9.96 -10.83
N LEU A 149 2.96 -9.28 -11.95
CA LEU A 149 1.91 -8.62 -12.74
C LEU A 149 0.90 -9.64 -13.29
N ALA A 150 1.36 -10.80 -13.76
CA ALA A 150 0.49 -11.88 -14.26
C ALA A 150 -0.39 -12.50 -13.15
N ARG A 151 -0.07 -12.29 -11.88
CA ARG A 151 -0.86 -12.76 -10.72
C ARG A 151 -1.93 -11.78 -10.27
N ARG A 152 -1.97 -10.58 -10.83
CA ARG A 152 -2.99 -9.58 -10.48
C ARG A 152 -4.36 -10.02 -11.00
N PRO A 153 -5.35 -10.23 -10.13
CA PRO A 153 -6.70 -10.55 -10.58
C PRO A 153 -7.45 -9.28 -11.00
N GLY A 154 -8.49 -9.44 -11.80
CA GLY A 154 -9.52 -8.42 -11.96
C GLY A 154 -10.36 -8.26 -10.67
N ALA A 155 -11.26 -7.27 -10.67
CA ALA A 155 -12.17 -7.04 -9.52
C ALA A 155 -13.18 -8.18 -9.32
N ALA A 156 -13.55 -8.92 -10.37
CA ALA A 156 -14.53 -10.00 -10.31
C ALA A 156 -13.96 -11.25 -9.64
N THR A 157 -14.80 -11.91 -8.85
CA THR A 157 -14.53 -13.26 -8.39
C THR A 157 -15.51 -14.26 -9.03
N ARG A 158 -15.32 -15.55 -8.75
CA ARG A 158 -16.29 -16.58 -9.18
C ARG A 158 -17.61 -16.51 -8.41
N TRP A 159 -17.65 -15.79 -7.28
CA TRP A 159 -18.85 -15.59 -6.48
C TRP A 159 -19.53 -14.28 -6.86
N GLY A 160 -20.78 -14.35 -7.26
CA GLY A 160 -21.51 -13.22 -7.84
C GLY A 160 -21.67 -12.01 -6.92
N ASN A 161 -21.62 -12.22 -5.60
CA ASN A 161 -21.76 -11.18 -4.59
C ASN A 161 -20.44 -10.82 -3.87
N LEU A 162 -19.28 -11.22 -4.41
CA LEU A 162 -17.96 -10.85 -3.90
C LEU A 162 -17.12 -10.21 -5.00
N VAL A 163 -16.64 -9.01 -4.75
CA VAL A 163 -15.67 -8.31 -5.61
C VAL A 163 -14.44 -7.90 -4.81
N LEU A 164 -13.32 -7.73 -5.51
CA LEU A 164 -12.04 -7.36 -4.95
C LEU A 164 -11.73 -5.89 -5.25
N ALA A 165 -11.05 -5.22 -4.31
CA ALA A 165 -10.47 -3.89 -4.52
C ALA A 165 -9.10 -3.81 -3.84
N GLY A 166 -8.25 -2.92 -4.33
CA GLY A 166 -6.90 -2.68 -3.82
C GLY A 166 -5.95 -2.24 -4.92
N ASP A 167 -4.79 -1.76 -4.55
CA ASP A 167 -3.72 -1.36 -5.47
C ASP A 167 -3.10 -2.54 -6.24
N TRP A 168 -3.30 -3.75 -5.74
CA TRP A 168 -2.86 -5.02 -6.33
C TRP A 168 -3.83 -5.61 -7.37
N ILE A 169 -5.04 -5.05 -7.51
CA ILE A 169 -6.01 -5.43 -8.54
C ILE A 169 -5.55 -4.89 -9.90
N ASP A 170 -5.77 -5.67 -10.96
CA ASP A 170 -5.41 -5.25 -12.31
C ASP A 170 -6.33 -4.11 -12.80
N THR A 171 -5.82 -2.90 -12.70
CA THR A 171 -6.44 -1.66 -13.18
C THR A 171 -5.68 -1.05 -14.37
N GLY A 172 -4.64 -1.74 -14.87
CA GLY A 172 -3.69 -1.17 -15.83
C GLY A 172 -2.69 -0.17 -15.20
N LEU A 173 -2.81 0.13 -13.91
CA LEU A 173 -1.91 1.02 -13.17
C LEU A 173 -0.97 0.21 -12.25
N PRO A 174 0.22 0.73 -11.91
CA PRO A 174 1.06 0.14 -10.88
C PRO A 174 0.40 0.23 -9.50
N ALA A 175 1.05 -0.37 -8.48
CA ALA A 175 0.60 -0.28 -7.09
C ALA A 175 0.72 1.17 -6.58
N THR A 176 -0.37 1.91 -6.67
CA THR A 176 -0.46 3.33 -6.34
C THR A 176 -1.80 3.65 -5.66
N ILE A 177 -1.88 4.79 -4.99
CA ILE A 177 -3.13 5.32 -4.43
C ILE A 177 -4.20 5.46 -5.54
N GLU A 178 -3.81 5.96 -6.72
CA GLU A 178 -4.73 6.08 -7.87
C GLU A 178 -5.24 4.69 -8.32
N GLY A 179 -4.35 3.69 -8.41
CA GLY A 179 -4.75 2.31 -8.73
C GLY A 179 -5.75 1.75 -7.72
N ALA A 180 -5.53 1.97 -6.43
CA ALA A 180 -6.43 1.56 -5.36
C ALA A 180 -7.80 2.25 -5.45
N LEU A 181 -7.83 3.57 -5.70
CA LEU A 181 -9.06 4.34 -5.86
C LEU A 181 -9.87 3.84 -7.06
N ARG A 182 -9.24 3.68 -8.23
CA ARG A 182 -9.90 3.15 -9.44
C ARG A 182 -10.45 1.75 -9.23
N SER A 183 -9.70 0.88 -8.55
CA SER A 183 -10.20 -0.46 -8.24
C SER A 183 -11.45 -0.43 -7.36
N GLY A 184 -11.50 0.49 -6.39
CA GLY A 184 -12.66 0.71 -5.53
C GLY A 184 -13.89 1.17 -6.30
N PHE A 185 -13.74 2.15 -7.20
CA PHE A 185 -14.83 2.60 -8.08
C PHE A 185 -15.34 1.46 -8.97
N SER A 186 -14.44 0.76 -9.66
CA SER A 186 -14.79 -0.38 -10.52
C SER A 186 -15.50 -1.50 -9.75
N ALA A 187 -15.09 -1.78 -8.51
CA ALA A 187 -15.74 -2.76 -7.65
C ALA A 187 -17.18 -2.34 -7.30
N ALA A 188 -17.38 -1.07 -6.94
CA ALA A 188 -18.70 -0.52 -6.61
C ALA A 188 -19.64 -0.54 -7.83
N GLU A 189 -19.19 -0.04 -8.99
CA GLU A 189 -19.95 -0.03 -10.23
C GLU A 189 -20.40 -1.43 -10.64
N ARG A 190 -19.50 -2.42 -10.49
CA ARG A 190 -19.81 -3.82 -10.82
C ARG A 190 -20.93 -4.38 -9.96
N LEU A 191 -20.92 -4.13 -8.66
CA LEU A 191 -21.99 -4.58 -7.77
C LEU A 191 -23.31 -3.88 -8.05
N LEU A 192 -23.29 -2.58 -8.32
CA LEU A 192 -24.49 -1.81 -8.67
C LEU A 192 -25.11 -2.28 -10.00
N ALA A 193 -24.31 -2.59 -10.99
CA ALA A 193 -24.79 -3.14 -12.26
C ALA A 193 -25.40 -4.54 -12.11
N GLY A 194 -24.81 -5.38 -11.26
CA GLY A 194 -25.35 -6.73 -10.96
C GLY A 194 -26.62 -6.72 -10.09
N ALA A 195 -26.87 -5.66 -9.34
CA ALA A 195 -28.09 -5.50 -8.54
C ALA A 195 -29.29 -4.98 -9.36
N ALA A 196 -29.04 -4.48 -10.59
CA ALA A 196 -30.08 -3.94 -11.49
C ALA A 196 -30.59 -4.97 -12.50
N SER A 197 -30.05 -6.21 -12.49
CA SER A 197 -30.44 -7.33 -13.35
C SER A 197 -31.17 -8.40 -12.56
#